data_9910952c2c32f15f0b69ee6cd0eff044
#
_entry.id   9910952c2c32f15f0b69ee6cd0eff044
#
_cell.length_a   1.000
_cell.length_b   1.000
_cell.length_c   1.000
_cell.angle_alpha   90.00
_cell.angle_beta   90.00
_cell.angle_gamma   90.00
#
_symmetry.space_group_name_H-M   'P 1'
#
loop_
_entity.id
_entity.type
_entity.pdbx_description
1 polymer ?
#
loop_
_entity_poly.entity_id
_entity_poly.type
_entity_poly.pdbx_seq_one_letter_code
_entity_poly.pdbx_strand_id
1 'polypeptide(L)'
;MDFQHSTSGMSTAGAMGLNELDELRKSLEAGYESDVDGMTGGSALRIQSLDLNLQATVQDNRHFALFNALPKPRATAVLDEWTEQSSIGGFFGSTFNTQDGAAMETNGEYTRMVGQVKYMTTYRKIPIIMQRQNNIVDATTVETTNGTKQLLTDIEVGLFEGDDSVLPLSFPGIRKQIESLGSSDHIIDMAGAPLSDIAPIAQAAQVIFGFGNFGRATDIYLPPSVQTDLNMDLDPAFRVIQNGQASATVRGTHVSGIQTTYGEIATKNDVFIRDEKLKTPFEIRSALHQAVAAANVGFKPASITITPNAVDVKSKFQANQGGNFYYAVTGINQNGESQAVVSAQAAIVAGGSASIAIAASPSGTETGYVIYRGRLNGTNQLSDLREMVRIPKTGATTTYLDTNSEIPGSTASFVLNLSESDHAIAWRQYLPMMKIPMAAVNSPIQPWLQMICGFLRITKRNQHIVIKNIVPNKAVWRAFPLA
;
A
#
# COMPACT_ATOMS: atom_id res chain seq x y z
N MET A 1 14.57 -46.50 -52.32
CA MET A 1 14.64 -45.21 -53.00
C MET A 1 15.86 -44.49 -52.48
N ASP A 2 16.80 -44.23 -53.33
CA ASP A 2 18.04 -43.62 -52.91
C ASP A 2 17.82 -42.12 -52.73
N PHE A 3 17.85 -41.67 -51.52
CA PHE A 3 17.62 -40.27 -51.16
C PHE A 3 18.66 -39.34 -51.79
N GLN A 4 19.84 -39.84 -52.12
CA GLN A 4 20.87 -39.07 -52.79
C GLN A 4 20.47 -38.68 -54.23
N HIS A 5 19.64 -39.48 -54.86
CA HIS A 5 19.20 -39.20 -56.24
C HIS A 5 18.13 -38.09 -56.27
N SER A 6 17.36 -37.97 -55.25
CA SER A 6 16.36 -36.91 -55.13
C SER A 6 17.01 -35.56 -54.78
N THR A 7 18.10 -35.58 -54.01
CA THR A 7 18.81 -34.35 -53.62
C THR A 7 19.61 -33.74 -54.75
N SER A 8 20.16 -34.57 -55.66
CA SER A 8 20.84 -34.09 -56.87
C SER A 8 19.87 -33.35 -57.81
N GLY A 9 18.63 -33.80 -57.88
CA GLY A 9 17.59 -33.13 -58.66
C GLY A 9 17.13 -31.81 -58.07
N MET A 10 17.21 -31.69 -56.76
CA MET A 10 16.81 -30.47 -56.06
C MET A 10 17.88 -29.37 -56.17
N SER A 11 19.16 -29.73 -56.24
CA SER A 11 20.23 -28.73 -56.36
C SER A 11 20.22 -28.04 -57.73
N THR A 12 19.78 -28.73 -58.78
CA THR A 12 19.62 -28.13 -60.15
C THR A 12 18.40 -27.24 -60.27
N ALA A 13 17.44 -27.34 -59.35
CA ALA A 13 16.27 -26.48 -59.28
C ALA A 13 16.40 -25.31 -58.28
N GLY A 14 17.60 -25.11 -57.72
CA GLY A 14 17.86 -24.08 -56.71
C GLY A 14 17.47 -24.48 -55.29
N ALA A 15 17.07 -25.75 -55.08
CA ALA A 15 16.79 -26.29 -53.75
C ALA A 15 18.03 -27.05 -53.23
N MET A 16 18.38 -26.89 -52.00
CA MET A 16 19.53 -27.59 -51.37
C MET A 16 19.22 -29.06 -51.15
N GLY A 17 20.23 -29.92 -51.45
CA GLY A 17 20.15 -31.33 -51.11
C GLY A 17 20.22 -31.60 -49.62
N LEU A 18 19.75 -32.78 -49.17
CA LEU A 18 19.78 -33.15 -47.75
C LEU A 18 21.21 -33.14 -47.20
N ASN A 19 22.21 -33.58 -48.00
CA ASN A 19 23.60 -33.55 -47.60
C ASN A 19 24.13 -32.09 -47.49
N GLU A 20 23.73 -31.22 -48.42
CA GLU A 20 24.08 -29.80 -48.39
C GLU A 20 23.43 -29.08 -47.18
N LEU A 21 22.19 -29.46 -46.85
CA LEU A 21 21.52 -28.98 -45.65
C LEU A 21 22.21 -29.46 -44.36
N ASP A 22 22.69 -30.71 -44.35
CA ASP A 22 23.42 -31.24 -43.19
C ASP A 22 24.81 -30.61 -43.06
N GLU A 23 25.50 -30.36 -44.18
CA GLU A 23 26.80 -29.65 -44.21
C GLU A 23 26.62 -28.19 -43.77
N LEU A 24 25.59 -27.52 -44.28
CA LEU A 24 25.23 -26.16 -43.83
C LEU A 24 24.92 -26.13 -42.33
N ARG A 25 24.15 -27.10 -41.87
CA ARG A 25 23.82 -27.24 -40.45
C ARG A 25 25.06 -27.45 -39.59
N LYS A 26 25.96 -28.34 -40.00
CA LYS A 26 27.24 -28.59 -39.30
C LYS A 26 28.15 -27.35 -39.31
N SER A 27 28.20 -26.61 -40.42
CA SER A 27 28.98 -25.37 -40.47
C SER A 27 28.41 -24.27 -39.60
N LEU A 28 27.10 -24.21 -39.52
CA LEU A 28 26.40 -23.31 -38.62
C LEU A 28 26.55 -23.72 -37.15
N GLU A 29 26.63 -25.03 -36.89
CA GLU A 29 26.88 -25.57 -35.56
C GLU A 29 28.31 -25.37 -35.08
N ALA A 30 29.29 -25.41 -35.98
CA ALA A 30 30.70 -25.21 -35.64
C ALA A 30 31.04 -23.81 -35.10
N GLY A 31 30.20 -22.81 -35.37
CA GLY A 31 30.33 -21.46 -34.83
C GLY A 31 29.43 -21.18 -33.61
N TYR A 32 28.84 -22.22 -33.05
CA TYR A 32 27.85 -22.09 -31.98
C TYR A 32 28.44 -22.52 -30.63
N GLU A 33 28.80 -21.56 -29.85
CA GLU A 33 29.07 -21.75 -28.41
C GLU A 33 27.74 -21.69 -27.67
N SER A 34 27.12 -22.83 -27.44
CA SER A 34 25.79 -22.86 -26.87
C SER A 34 25.74 -23.60 -25.57
N ASP A 35 25.23 -22.90 -24.57
CA ASP A 35 24.63 -23.48 -23.39
C ASP A 35 23.16 -23.88 -23.59
N VAL A 36 22.65 -23.75 -24.83
CA VAL A 36 21.23 -24.02 -25.13
C VAL A 36 21.13 -25.33 -25.86
N ASP A 37 20.93 -26.38 -25.09
CA ASP A 37 20.74 -27.74 -25.56
C ASP A 37 19.51 -27.82 -26.49
N GLY A 38 19.71 -28.37 -27.69
CA GLY A 38 18.65 -28.60 -28.67
C GLY A 38 18.33 -27.48 -29.65
N MET A 39 19.07 -26.37 -29.68
CA MET A 39 18.95 -25.37 -30.72
C MET A 39 19.91 -25.66 -31.89
N THR A 40 19.44 -25.49 -33.11
CA THR A 40 20.25 -25.63 -34.29
C THR A 40 21.38 -24.59 -34.35
N GLY A 41 22.61 -25.03 -34.66
CA GLY A 41 23.80 -24.19 -34.67
C GLY A 41 23.75 -22.97 -35.61
N GLY A 42 24.78 -22.17 -35.56
CA GLY A 42 24.93 -20.96 -36.37
C GLY A 42 24.53 -19.68 -35.65
N SER A 43 24.78 -19.58 -34.34
CA SER A 43 24.44 -18.40 -33.56
C SER A 43 25.07 -17.11 -34.10
N ALA A 44 26.28 -17.19 -34.70
CA ALA A 44 26.93 -16.02 -35.28
C ALA A 44 26.24 -15.50 -36.56
N LEU A 45 25.49 -16.35 -37.26
CA LEU A 45 24.72 -15.99 -38.44
C LEU A 45 23.22 -15.84 -38.21
N ARG A 46 22.73 -16.20 -37.00
CA ARG A 46 21.32 -16.08 -36.65
C ARG A 46 21.04 -14.73 -36.04
N ILE A 47 20.18 -13.98 -36.68
CA ILE A 47 19.56 -12.81 -36.08
C ILE A 47 18.45 -13.33 -35.18
N GLN A 48 18.63 -13.23 -33.87
CA GLN A 48 17.54 -13.52 -32.92
C GLN A 48 16.46 -12.46 -33.10
N SER A 49 15.22 -12.92 -33.17
CA SER A 49 14.08 -12.01 -33.15
C SER A 49 13.97 -11.36 -31.77
N LEU A 50 14.32 -10.10 -31.70
CA LEU A 50 14.15 -9.30 -30.50
C LEU A 50 12.92 -8.39 -30.66
N ASP A 51 12.00 -8.45 -29.74
CA ASP A 51 10.90 -7.49 -29.71
C ASP A 51 11.47 -6.10 -29.40
N LEU A 52 11.20 -5.15 -30.26
CA LEU A 52 11.63 -3.76 -30.11
C LEU A 52 10.81 -3.01 -29.07
N ASN A 53 9.72 -3.62 -28.57
CA ASN A 53 8.88 -3.02 -27.55
C ASN A 53 9.25 -3.53 -26.16
N LEU A 54 9.49 -2.60 -25.25
CA LEU A 54 9.66 -2.91 -23.84
C LEU A 54 8.30 -3.27 -23.24
N GLN A 55 8.13 -4.55 -22.86
CA GLN A 55 6.95 -5.01 -22.13
C GLN A 55 7.25 -4.95 -20.63
N ALA A 56 6.48 -4.18 -19.89
CA ALA A 56 6.68 -4.00 -18.45
C ALA A 56 5.41 -4.32 -17.66
N THR A 57 5.56 -5.17 -16.63
CA THR A 57 4.50 -5.53 -15.68
C THR A 57 4.66 -4.70 -14.40
N VAL A 58 4.64 -3.39 -14.55
CA VAL A 58 4.77 -2.45 -13.41
C VAL A 58 3.56 -1.53 -13.33
N GLN A 59 3.40 -0.88 -12.18
CA GLN A 59 2.32 0.08 -11.96
C GLN A 59 2.33 1.20 -13.02
N ASP A 60 1.13 1.62 -13.41
CA ASP A 60 0.89 2.73 -14.30
C ASP A 60 0.34 3.93 -13.51
N ASN A 61 0.32 5.12 -14.11
CA ASN A 61 -0.17 6.35 -13.48
C ASN A 61 -1.63 6.26 -13.00
N ARG A 62 -2.44 5.43 -13.65
CA ARG A 62 -3.84 5.16 -13.23
C ARG A 62 -3.96 4.47 -11.88
N HIS A 63 -2.90 3.79 -11.40
CA HIS A 63 -2.91 3.10 -10.13
C HIS A 63 -2.72 4.04 -8.93
N PHE A 64 -2.20 5.25 -9.15
CA PHE A 64 -2.06 6.29 -8.12
C PHE A 64 -3.36 7.08 -7.99
N ALA A 65 -4.40 6.43 -7.47
CA ALA A 65 -5.76 6.95 -7.52
C ALA A 65 -5.95 8.14 -6.56
N LEU A 66 -5.46 8.03 -5.34
CA LEU A 66 -5.63 9.07 -4.32
C LEU A 66 -4.73 10.28 -4.60
N PHE A 67 -3.45 10.09 -4.87
CA PHE A 67 -2.53 11.19 -5.14
C PHE A 67 -2.97 12.05 -6.33
N ASN A 68 -3.53 11.41 -7.36
CA ASN A 68 -4.06 12.12 -8.52
C ASN A 68 -5.33 12.91 -8.21
N ALA A 69 -6.18 12.41 -7.31
CA ALA A 69 -7.43 13.03 -6.92
C ALA A 69 -7.24 14.21 -5.94
N LEU A 70 -6.15 14.20 -5.15
CA LEU A 70 -5.91 15.24 -4.16
C LEU A 70 -5.57 16.60 -4.79
N PRO A 71 -6.16 17.71 -4.29
CA PRO A 71 -5.71 19.05 -4.62
C PRO A 71 -4.27 19.26 -4.11
N LYS A 72 -3.47 20.00 -4.88
CA LYS A 72 -2.03 20.20 -4.61
C LYS A 72 -1.68 21.67 -4.37
N PRO A 73 -2.24 22.34 -3.36
CA PRO A 73 -1.91 23.72 -3.05
C PRO A 73 -0.45 23.84 -2.61
N ARG A 74 0.20 24.93 -3.04
CA ARG A 74 1.60 25.18 -2.73
C ARG A 74 1.81 25.50 -1.25
N ALA A 75 2.80 24.89 -0.62
CA ALA A 75 3.32 25.30 0.66
C ALA A 75 4.39 26.37 0.47
N THR A 76 4.38 27.40 1.29
CA THR A 76 5.32 28.54 1.20
C THR A 76 6.52 28.41 2.11
N ALA A 77 6.42 27.56 3.14
CA ALA A 77 7.47 27.31 4.12
C ALA A 77 7.59 25.82 4.44
N VAL A 78 8.67 25.43 5.11
CA VAL A 78 8.90 24.05 5.55
C VAL A 78 7.94 23.62 6.66
N LEU A 79 7.49 24.58 7.47
CA LEU A 79 6.42 24.41 8.45
C LEU A 79 5.17 25.10 7.89
N ASP A 80 4.08 24.34 7.78
CA ASP A 80 2.77 24.83 7.37
C ASP A 80 1.86 24.78 8.59
N GLU A 81 1.28 25.92 8.95
CA GLU A 81 0.42 26.04 10.12
C GLU A 81 -1.00 26.35 9.69
N TRP A 82 -1.96 25.73 10.36
CA TRP A 82 -3.38 26.03 10.15
C TRP A 82 -4.12 25.98 11.48
N THR A 83 -5.26 26.64 11.50
CA THR A 83 -6.13 26.66 12.68
C THR A 83 -7.35 25.81 12.40
N GLU A 84 -7.63 24.89 13.29
CA GLU A 84 -8.87 24.10 13.31
C GLU A 84 -9.80 24.70 14.35
N GLN A 85 -11.06 24.87 13.96
CA GLN A 85 -12.12 25.28 14.89
C GLN A 85 -12.89 24.03 15.30
N SER A 86 -12.84 23.69 16.61
CA SER A 86 -13.52 22.53 17.16
C SER A 86 -14.94 22.84 17.63
N SER A 87 -15.20 24.09 18.01
CA SER A 87 -16.51 24.52 18.52
C SER A 87 -16.77 25.96 18.12
N ILE A 88 -18.02 26.28 17.84
CA ILE A 88 -18.49 27.67 17.66
C ILE A 88 -18.74 28.34 18.99
N GLY A 89 -18.70 27.59 20.10
CA GLY A 89 -19.05 28.06 21.43
C GLY A 89 -20.55 28.06 21.70
N GLY A 90 -20.89 28.21 22.97
CA GLY A 90 -22.27 28.24 23.43
C GLY A 90 -22.89 26.84 23.63
N PHE A 91 -24.07 26.81 24.18
CA PHE A 91 -24.90 25.62 24.39
C PHE A 91 -26.36 26.00 24.11
N PHE A 92 -27.21 24.99 23.93
CA PHE A 92 -28.64 25.21 23.74
C PHE A 92 -29.23 25.98 24.93
N GLY A 93 -29.79 27.16 24.66
CA GLY A 93 -30.29 28.06 25.69
C GLY A 93 -29.40 29.27 25.97
N SER A 94 -28.11 29.25 25.61
CA SER A 94 -27.18 30.37 25.87
C SER A 94 -27.54 31.68 25.12
N THR A 95 -28.32 31.57 24.07
CA THR A 95 -28.78 32.71 23.25
C THR A 95 -30.15 33.25 23.65
N PHE A 96 -30.90 32.51 24.50
CA PHE A 96 -32.19 32.95 24.96
C PHE A 96 -32.02 33.88 26.17
N ASN A 97 -32.67 35.04 26.14
CA ASN A 97 -32.55 36.03 27.18
C ASN A 97 -33.90 36.72 27.44
N THR A 98 -34.01 37.35 28.59
CA THR A 98 -35.14 38.26 28.87
C THR A 98 -34.97 39.56 28.15
N GLN A 99 -36.06 40.34 28.02
CA GLN A 99 -36.03 41.62 27.27
C GLN A 99 -34.95 42.58 27.77
N ASP A 100 -34.62 42.56 29.06
CA ASP A 100 -33.61 43.45 29.68
C ASP A 100 -32.41 42.65 30.22
N GLY A 101 -32.22 41.39 29.81
CA GLY A 101 -31.16 40.53 30.31
C GLY A 101 -29.80 40.78 29.67
N ALA A 102 -28.73 40.56 30.45
CA ALA A 102 -27.37 40.61 29.89
C ALA A 102 -27.11 39.37 29.03
N ALA A 103 -26.51 39.60 27.86
CA ALA A 103 -26.10 38.50 26.97
C ALA A 103 -24.99 37.68 27.63
N MET A 104 -25.06 36.35 27.45
CA MET A 104 -23.99 35.44 27.89
C MET A 104 -22.85 35.49 26.88
N GLU A 105 -21.64 35.64 27.38
CA GLU A 105 -20.46 35.55 26.53
C GLU A 105 -20.16 34.08 26.17
N THR A 106 -20.05 33.80 24.90
CA THR A 106 -19.72 32.47 24.38
C THR A 106 -18.63 32.58 23.33
N ASN A 107 -17.51 31.87 23.52
CA ASN A 107 -16.36 31.91 22.63
C ASN A 107 -16.19 30.58 21.93
N GLY A 108 -15.77 30.61 20.67
CA GLY A 108 -15.39 29.42 19.92
C GLY A 108 -14.04 28.85 20.39
N GLU A 109 -13.85 27.57 20.16
CA GLU A 109 -12.59 26.86 20.47
C GLU A 109 -11.77 26.71 19.20
N TYR A 110 -10.50 27.09 19.28
CA TYR A 110 -9.56 27.05 18.18
C TYR A 110 -8.28 26.32 18.56
N THR A 111 -7.82 25.41 17.71
CA THR A 111 -6.58 24.69 17.90
C THR A 111 -5.64 24.94 16.74
N ARG A 112 -4.38 25.30 17.05
CA ARG A 112 -3.35 25.49 16.03
C ARG A 112 -2.67 24.15 15.75
N MET A 113 -2.68 23.75 14.48
CA MET A 113 -2.03 22.55 13.99
C MET A 113 -0.80 22.92 13.16
N VAL A 114 0.19 22.06 13.16
CA VAL A 114 1.46 22.25 12.45
C VAL A 114 1.76 21.01 11.61
N GLY A 115 2.06 21.22 10.34
CA GLY A 115 2.54 20.20 9.43
C GLY A 115 3.95 20.49 8.96
N GLN A 116 4.78 19.47 8.88
CA GLN A 116 6.16 19.57 8.41
C GLN A 116 6.30 18.98 7.01
N VAL A 117 6.90 19.75 6.10
CA VAL A 117 7.26 19.27 4.76
C VAL A 117 8.30 18.16 4.87
N LYS A 118 8.07 17.06 4.20
CA LYS A 118 8.98 15.93 4.09
C LYS A 118 9.63 15.91 2.71
N TYR A 119 10.84 15.36 2.65
CA TYR A 119 11.66 15.34 1.44
C TYR A 119 11.79 13.90 0.96
N MET A 120 11.25 13.62 -0.21
CA MET A 120 11.33 12.30 -0.83
C MET A 120 12.26 12.38 -2.03
N THR A 121 13.29 11.55 -2.03
CA THR A 121 14.35 11.59 -3.04
C THR A 121 14.69 10.20 -3.51
N THR A 122 14.99 10.05 -4.81
CA THR A 122 15.58 8.85 -5.37
C THR A 122 16.77 9.20 -6.24
N TYR A 123 17.84 8.42 -6.08
CA TYR A 123 19.07 8.57 -6.86
C TYR A 123 19.11 7.51 -7.94
N ARG A 124 19.38 7.94 -9.19
CA ARG A 124 19.52 7.06 -10.35
C ARG A 124 20.83 7.37 -11.08
N LYS A 125 21.40 6.35 -11.71
CA LYS A 125 22.61 6.48 -12.50
C LYS A 125 22.61 5.50 -13.67
N ILE A 126 23.16 5.92 -14.79
CA ILE A 126 23.33 5.07 -15.99
C ILE A 126 24.78 5.21 -16.47
N PRO A 127 25.45 4.09 -16.84
CA PRO A 127 26.75 4.15 -17.48
C PRO A 127 26.66 4.89 -18.83
N ILE A 128 27.62 5.76 -19.13
CA ILE A 128 27.66 6.52 -20.40
C ILE A 128 27.73 5.57 -21.60
N ILE A 129 28.42 4.45 -21.46
CA ILE A 129 28.57 3.43 -22.52
C ILE A 129 27.19 2.89 -22.91
N MET A 130 26.29 2.65 -21.94
CA MET A 130 24.95 2.15 -22.22
C MET A 130 24.09 3.12 -23.05
N GLN A 131 24.35 4.42 -22.96
CA GLN A 131 23.67 5.42 -23.79
C GLN A 131 24.16 5.44 -25.25
N ARG A 132 25.35 4.92 -25.51
CA ARG A 132 25.95 4.81 -26.83
C ARG A 132 25.66 3.50 -27.53
N GLN A 133 25.16 2.52 -26.81
CA GLN A 133 24.75 1.25 -27.38
C GLN A 133 23.37 1.39 -28.05
N ASN A 134 23.11 0.54 -29.03
CA ASN A 134 21.79 0.46 -29.64
C ASN A 134 20.84 -0.29 -28.70
N ASN A 135 20.06 0.44 -27.92
CA ASN A 135 19.11 -0.11 -26.99
C ASN A 135 17.71 -0.16 -27.61
N ILE A 136 16.86 -1.06 -27.10
CA ILE A 136 15.44 -1.17 -27.49
C ILE A 136 14.70 0.13 -27.20
N VAL A 137 14.98 0.76 -26.04
CA VAL A 137 14.41 2.04 -25.61
C VAL A 137 15.50 2.87 -24.96
N ASP A 138 15.37 4.19 -24.98
CA ASP A 138 16.31 5.07 -24.27
C ASP A 138 16.34 4.76 -22.78
N ALA A 139 17.48 4.26 -22.32
CA ALA A 139 17.70 3.86 -20.92
C ALA A 139 17.47 5.02 -19.93
N THR A 140 17.78 6.26 -20.34
CA THR A 140 17.59 7.45 -19.50
C THR A 140 16.11 7.72 -19.24
N THR A 141 15.29 7.59 -20.28
CA THR A 141 13.83 7.77 -20.19
C THR A 141 13.19 6.70 -19.32
N VAL A 142 13.57 5.43 -19.52
CA VAL A 142 13.06 4.31 -18.71
C VAL A 142 13.41 4.49 -17.22
N GLU A 143 14.67 4.75 -16.91
CA GLU A 143 15.10 4.92 -15.52
C GLU A 143 14.52 6.20 -14.87
N THR A 144 14.30 7.25 -15.64
CA THR A 144 13.60 8.44 -15.14
C THR A 144 12.15 8.12 -14.79
N THR A 145 11.47 7.37 -15.65
CA THR A 145 10.09 6.92 -15.41
C THR A 145 10.01 5.98 -14.19
N ASN A 146 10.95 5.05 -14.08
CA ASN A 146 11.02 4.13 -12.94
C ASN A 146 11.25 4.87 -11.62
N GLY A 147 12.12 5.88 -11.60
CA GLY A 147 12.34 6.73 -10.43
C GLY A 147 11.09 7.52 -10.03
N THR A 148 10.37 8.07 -11.02
CA THR A 148 9.09 8.75 -10.79
C THR A 148 8.05 7.80 -10.20
N LYS A 149 7.89 6.60 -10.76
CA LYS A 149 6.95 5.60 -10.26
C LYS A 149 7.30 5.14 -8.84
N GLN A 150 8.59 4.99 -8.52
CA GLN A 150 9.02 4.67 -7.17
C GLN A 150 8.59 5.74 -6.16
N LEU A 151 8.86 7.02 -6.44
CA LEU A 151 8.45 8.12 -5.57
C LEU A 151 6.93 8.19 -5.39
N LEU A 152 6.18 8.01 -6.48
CA LEU A 152 4.72 8.00 -6.40
C LEU A 152 4.18 6.81 -5.59
N THR A 153 4.82 5.64 -5.69
CA THR A 153 4.45 4.46 -4.89
C THR A 153 4.63 4.72 -3.40
N ASP A 154 5.76 5.28 -3.02
CA ASP A 154 6.05 5.60 -1.62
C ASP A 154 5.08 6.67 -1.08
N ILE A 155 4.71 7.64 -1.92
CA ILE A 155 3.70 8.65 -1.55
C ILE A 155 2.34 7.99 -1.36
N GLU A 156 1.86 7.19 -2.33
CA GLU A 156 0.52 6.59 -2.27
C GLU A 156 0.36 5.67 -1.07
N VAL A 157 1.35 4.81 -0.79
CA VAL A 157 1.36 3.99 0.42
C VAL A 157 1.37 4.87 1.67
N GLY A 158 2.17 5.94 1.68
CA GLY A 158 2.27 6.88 2.79
C GLY A 158 0.98 7.67 3.02
N LEU A 159 0.22 7.99 1.97
CA LEU A 159 -1.06 8.69 2.09
C LEU A 159 -2.06 7.88 2.94
N PHE A 160 -2.10 6.57 2.79
CA PHE A 160 -3.02 5.72 3.56
C PHE A 160 -2.47 5.34 4.94
N GLU A 161 -1.24 4.83 5.00
CA GLU A 161 -0.68 4.17 6.19
C GLU A 161 0.62 4.81 6.71
N GLY A 162 0.98 6.01 6.25
CA GLY A 162 2.15 6.71 6.75
C GLY A 162 2.06 6.98 8.25
N ASP A 163 3.15 6.70 8.98
CA ASP A 163 3.25 6.98 10.41
C ASP A 163 4.63 7.58 10.73
N ASP A 164 4.63 8.85 11.06
CA ASP A 164 5.84 9.60 11.42
C ASP A 164 6.39 9.20 12.80
N SER A 165 5.58 8.58 13.66
CA SER A 165 6.06 8.03 14.92
C SER A 165 6.91 6.76 14.74
N VAL A 166 6.63 5.97 13.69
CA VAL A 166 7.38 4.76 13.34
C VAL A 166 8.55 5.09 12.42
N LEU A 167 8.31 5.92 11.41
CA LEU A 167 9.32 6.41 10.46
C LEU A 167 9.38 7.95 10.51
N PRO A 168 10.26 8.54 11.31
CA PRO A 168 10.29 10.00 11.53
C PRO A 168 10.49 10.85 10.26
N LEU A 169 11.05 10.25 9.20
CA LEU A 169 11.22 10.93 7.91
C LEU A 169 9.98 10.84 7.02
N SER A 170 9.00 10.01 7.35
CA SER A 170 7.71 9.95 6.66
C SER A 170 6.76 11.03 7.15
N PHE A 171 5.64 11.17 6.49
CA PHE A 171 4.54 12.05 6.90
C PHE A 171 3.38 11.22 7.47
N PRO A 172 2.55 11.80 8.36
CA PRO A 172 1.38 11.12 8.87
C PRO A 172 0.33 10.94 7.76
N GLY A 173 -0.08 9.70 7.51
CA GLY A 173 -1.11 9.33 6.54
C GLY A 173 -2.53 9.54 7.08
N ILE A 174 -3.53 9.22 6.26
CA ILE A 174 -4.95 9.38 6.59
C ILE A 174 -5.28 8.60 7.86
N ARG A 175 -4.91 7.33 7.94
CA ARG A 175 -5.19 6.48 9.10
C ARG A 175 -4.67 7.10 10.39
N LYS A 176 -3.41 7.50 10.41
CA LYS A 176 -2.76 8.10 11.59
C LYS A 176 -3.41 9.41 12.03
N GLN A 177 -3.75 10.28 11.07
CA GLN A 177 -4.37 11.57 11.37
C GLN A 177 -5.81 11.41 11.91
N ILE A 178 -6.57 10.42 11.43
CA ILE A 178 -7.91 10.11 11.94
C ILE A 178 -7.83 9.45 13.32
N GLU A 179 -6.95 8.48 13.52
CA GLU A 179 -6.74 7.84 14.81
C GLU A 179 -6.30 8.85 15.89
N SER A 180 -5.58 9.91 15.50
CA SER A 180 -5.16 10.97 16.43
C SER A 180 -6.29 11.84 16.96
N LEU A 181 -7.50 11.79 16.40
CA LEU A 181 -8.69 12.45 16.95
C LEU A 181 -9.10 11.89 18.32
N GLY A 182 -8.74 10.63 18.61
CA GLY A 182 -9.14 9.95 19.84
C GLY A 182 -10.63 9.60 19.92
N SER A 183 -11.42 9.92 18.89
CA SER A 183 -12.84 9.57 18.80
C SER A 183 -13.00 8.21 18.13
N SER A 184 -13.76 7.31 18.76
CA SER A 184 -14.10 6.01 18.19
C SER A 184 -15.08 6.10 17.02
N ASP A 185 -15.78 7.22 16.87
CA ASP A 185 -16.87 7.35 15.91
C ASP A 185 -16.36 7.42 14.45
N HIS A 186 -15.10 7.84 14.28
CA HIS A 186 -14.43 7.92 12.97
C HIS A 186 -13.69 6.63 12.58
N ILE A 187 -13.80 5.57 13.39
CA ILE A 187 -13.19 4.26 13.13
C ILE A 187 -14.25 3.19 13.23
N ILE A 188 -14.63 2.62 12.09
CA ILE A 188 -15.56 1.49 12.03
C ILE A 188 -14.74 0.20 12.06
N ASP A 189 -14.94 -0.65 13.05
CA ASP A 189 -14.22 -1.90 13.22
C ASP A 189 -15.08 -3.08 12.74
N MET A 190 -14.67 -3.71 11.64
CA MET A 190 -15.36 -4.87 11.06
C MET A 190 -15.10 -6.16 11.83
N ALA A 191 -14.20 -6.17 12.82
CA ALA A 191 -13.86 -7.34 13.63
C ALA A 191 -13.55 -8.63 12.84
N GLY A 192 -12.98 -8.48 11.64
CA GLY A 192 -12.66 -9.57 10.73
C GLY A 192 -13.79 -9.99 9.78
N ALA A 193 -14.92 -9.30 9.81
CA ALA A 193 -15.97 -9.53 8.82
C ALA A 193 -15.58 -8.95 7.45
N PRO A 194 -16.04 -9.55 6.34
CA PRO A 194 -15.89 -8.95 5.02
C PRO A 194 -16.79 -7.72 4.87
N LEU A 195 -16.35 -6.76 4.07
CA LEU A 195 -17.16 -5.61 3.68
C LEU A 195 -18.01 -6.00 2.46
N SER A 196 -19.07 -6.75 2.70
CA SER A 196 -19.98 -7.22 1.68
C SER A 196 -21.32 -6.48 1.68
N ASP A 197 -21.62 -5.73 2.76
CA ASP A 197 -22.84 -4.96 2.93
C ASP A 197 -22.57 -3.46 2.78
N ILE A 198 -23.58 -2.72 2.35
CA ILE A 198 -23.56 -1.26 2.24
C ILE A 198 -23.70 -0.59 3.64
N ALA A 199 -24.22 -1.30 4.63
CA ALA A 199 -24.52 -0.73 5.96
C ALA A 199 -23.33 -0.02 6.62
N PRO A 200 -22.10 -0.55 6.66
CA PRO A 200 -20.96 0.18 7.25
C PRO A 200 -20.61 1.45 6.48
N ILE A 201 -20.81 1.46 5.16
CA ILE A 201 -20.55 2.63 4.31
C ILE A 201 -21.62 3.69 4.53
N ALA A 202 -22.87 3.29 4.65
CA ALA A 202 -23.96 4.20 5.00
C ALA A 202 -23.81 4.79 6.40
N GLN A 203 -23.34 3.99 7.36
CA GLN A 203 -22.99 4.46 8.70
C GLN A 203 -21.86 5.48 8.67
N ALA A 204 -20.83 5.24 7.88
CA ALA A 204 -19.73 6.19 7.66
C ALA A 204 -20.25 7.52 7.10
N ALA A 205 -21.11 7.46 6.08
CA ALA A 205 -21.71 8.66 5.50
C ALA A 205 -22.59 9.42 6.52
N GLN A 206 -23.33 8.69 7.37
CA GLN A 206 -24.13 9.27 8.45
C GLN A 206 -23.27 10.03 9.45
N VAL A 207 -22.16 9.44 9.89
CA VAL A 207 -21.26 10.07 10.86
C VAL A 207 -20.63 11.33 10.25
N ILE A 208 -20.17 11.26 9.01
CA ILE A 208 -19.58 12.42 8.31
C ILE A 208 -20.60 13.57 8.18
N PHE A 209 -21.87 13.25 7.89
CA PHE A 209 -22.93 14.25 7.76
C PHE A 209 -23.47 14.72 9.10
N GLY A 210 -23.18 14.00 10.18
CA GLY A 210 -23.72 14.23 11.52
C GLY A 210 -23.42 15.60 12.11
N PHE A 211 -24.11 15.91 13.21
CA PHE A 211 -23.91 17.15 13.95
C PHE A 211 -22.48 17.25 14.49
N GLY A 212 -21.84 18.37 14.24
CA GLY A 212 -20.44 18.61 14.62
C GLY A 212 -19.43 18.32 13.49
N ASN A 213 -19.77 17.44 12.55
CA ASN A 213 -18.89 17.09 11.44
C ASN A 213 -19.25 17.85 10.16
N PHE A 214 -20.55 17.98 9.86
CA PHE A 214 -21.11 18.79 8.75
C PHE A 214 -20.44 18.57 7.41
N GLY A 215 -19.98 17.33 7.14
CA GLY A 215 -19.28 16.97 5.92
C GLY A 215 -20.17 16.18 4.96
N ARG A 216 -19.60 15.82 3.82
CA ARG A 216 -20.20 14.95 2.83
C ARG A 216 -19.19 13.90 2.39
N ALA A 217 -19.52 12.64 2.51
CA ALA A 217 -18.72 11.57 1.93
C ALA A 217 -18.83 11.63 0.40
N THR A 218 -17.70 11.74 -0.29
CA THR A 218 -17.66 11.80 -1.76
C THR A 218 -17.08 10.55 -2.38
N ASP A 219 -16.05 9.98 -1.78
CA ASP A 219 -15.31 8.86 -2.32
C ASP A 219 -15.02 7.81 -1.25
N ILE A 220 -15.01 6.56 -1.66
CA ILE A 220 -14.49 5.45 -0.85
C ILE A 220 -13.34 4.78 -1.60
N TYR A 221 -12.21 4.63 -0.92
CA TYR A 221 -11.03 3.92 -1.41
C TYR A 221 -11.00 2.51 -0.85
N LEU A 222 -10.95 1.54 -1.74
CA LEU A 222 -11.04 0.11 -1.43
C LEU A 222 -9.87 -0.65 -2.04
N PRO A 223 -9.26 -1.61 -1.34
CA PRO A 223 -8.35 -2.54 -1.98
C PRO A 223 -9.11 -3.48 -2.93
N PRO A 224 -8.45 -4.03 -3.96
CA PRO A 224 -9.09 -4.86 -4.98
C PRO A 224 -9.87 -6.06 -4.45
N SER A 225 -9.39 -6.68 -3.37
CA SER A 225 -10.04 -7.82 -2.74
C SER A 225 -11.39 -7.45 -2.12
N VAL A 226 -11.44 -6.32 -1.40
CA VAL A 226 -12.67 -5.81 -0.77
C VAL A 226 -13.67 -5.33 -1.82
N GLN A 227 -13.18 -4.66 -2.88
CA GLN A 227 -14.03 -4.28 -4.01
C GLN A 227 -14.71 -5.49 -4.67
N THR A 228 -13.96 -6.60 -4.77
CA THR A 228 -14.50 -7.85 -5.32
C THR A 228 -15.62 -8.40 -4.44
N ASP A 229 -15.41 -8.43 -3.12
CA ASP A 229 -16.44 -8.90 -2.17
C ASP A 229 -17.69 -8.04 -2.24
N LEU A 230 -17.53 -6.72 -2.18
CA LEU A 230 -18.65 -5.77 -2.27
C LEU A 230 -19.43 -5.92 -3.56
N ASN A 231 -18.75 -6.09 -4.70
CA ASN A 231 -19.40 -6.25 -5.99
C ASN A 231 -20.14 -7.59 -6.12
N MET A 232 -19.63 -8.65 -5.50
CA MET A 232 -20.22 -9.99 -5.58
C MET A 232 -21.44 -10.17 -4.66
N ASP A 233 -21.42 -9.53 -3.48
CA ASP A 233 -22.45 -9.68 -2.48
C ASP A 233 -23.59 -8.67 -2.60
N LEU A 234 -23.44 -7.63 -3.43
CA LEU A 234 -24.51 -6.68 -3.69
C LEU A 234 -25.71 -7.39 -4.33
N ASP A 235 -26.81 -7.40 -3.59
CA ASP A 235 -28.09 -7.94 -4.08
C ASP A 235 -28.50 -7.24 -5.39
N PRO A 236 -28.90 -7.99 -6.42
CA PRO A 236 -29.42 -7.43 -7.67
C PRO A 236 -30.56 -6.42 -7.49
N ALA A 237 -31.32 -6.51 -6.40
CA ALA A 237 -32.41 -5.60 -6.07
C ALA A 237 -31.90 -4.17 -5.74
N PHE A 238 -30.68 -4.02 -5.25
CA PHE A 238 -30.07 -2.73 -4.96
C PHE A 238 -29.23 -2.16 -6.10
N ARG A 239 -29.11 -2.90 -7.21
CA ARG A 239 -28.39 -2.43 -8.39
C ARG A 239 -29.30 -1.52 -9.22
N VAL A 240 -29.12 -0.23 -9.08
CA VAL A 240 -29.78 0.74 -9.97
C VAL A 240 -29.04 0.79 -11.30
N ILE A 241 -29.68 0.37 -12.37
CA ILE A 241 -29.16 0.50 -13.73
C ILE A 241 -29.38 1.96 -14.15
N GLN A 242 -28.36 2.78 -14.03
CA GLN A 242 -28.42 4.21 -14.34
C GLN A 242 -28.53 4.53 -15.84
N ASN A 243 -28.22 3.63 -16.73
CA ASN A 243 -28.27 3.86 -18.18
C ASN A 243 -29.33 3.00 -18.86
N GLY A 244 -30.39 3.65 -19.31
CA GLY A 244 -31.46 3.03 -20.12
C GLY A 244 -31.05 2.55 -21.52
N GLN A 245 -29.81 2.22 -21.76
CA GLN A 245 -29.33 1.59 -22.99
C GLN A 245 -29.25 0.06 -22.80
N ALA A 246 -30.34 -0.57 -22.98
CA ALA A 246 -30.47 -2.03 -23.04
C ALA A 246 -29.92 -2.62 -24.36
N SER A 247 -28.71 -2.29 -24.75
CA SER A 247 -28.16 -2.75 -26.03
C SER A 247 -27.08 -3.82 -25.95
N ALA A 248 -26.55 -4.14 -24.77
CA ALA A 248 -25.63 -5.27 -24.63
C ALA A 248 -25.88 -5.98 -23.31
N THR A 249 -26.17 -7.28 -23.37
CA THR A 249 -26.22 -8.14 -22.19
C THR A 249 -24.80 -8.35 -21.66
N VAL A 250 -24.22 -7.34 -21.02
CA VAL A 250 -22.95 -7.47 -20.34
C VAL A 250 -23.25 -7.98 -18.93
N ARG A 251 -22.86 -9.21 -18.64
CA ARG A 251 -22.77 -9.68 -17.26
C ARG A 251 -21.66 -8.91 -16.58
N GLY A 252 -22.01 -7.96 -15.73
CA GLY A 252 -21.03 -7.17 -14.97
C GLY A 252 -21.39 -7.12 -13.50
N THR A 253 -20.36 -7.14 -12.66
CA THR A 253 -20.48 -6.97 -11.21
C THR A 253 -19.95 -5.60 -10.77
N HIS A 254 -19.57 -4.73 -11.71
CA HIS A 254 -18.94 -3.46 -11.38
C HIS A 254 -19.93 -2.46 -10.81
N VAL A 255 -19.63 -1.98 -9.59
CA VAL A 255 -20.35 -0.90 -8.92
C VAL A 255 -19.43 0.31 -8.91
N SER A 256 -19.83 1.37 -9.59
CA SER A 256 -19.05 2.62 -9.70
C SER A 256 -19.36 3.62 -8.58
N GLY A 257 -20.48 3.48 -7.92
CA GLY A 257 -20.89 4.35 -6.83
C GLY A 257 -21.98 3.74 -5.98
N ILE A 258 -22.08 4.18 -4.74
CA ILE A 258 -23.07 3.76 -3.76
C ILE A 258 -23.93 4.96 -3.42
N GLN A 259 -25.24 4.84 -3.71
CA GLN A 259 -26.19 5.86 -3.35
C GLN A 259 -26.60 5.70 -1.89
N THR A 260 -26.26 6.69 -1.07
CA THR A 260 -26.70 6.76 0.33
C THR A 260 -27.75 7.87 0.51
N THR A 261 -28.41 7.89 1.65
CA THR A 261 -29.34 8.98 2.02
C THR A 261 -28.64 10.36 2.06
N TYR A 262 -27.31 10.36 2.28
CA TYR A 262 -26.50 11.56 2.46
C TYR A 262 -25.75 11.97 1.17
N GLY A 263 -25.96 11.24 0.08
CA GLY A 263 -25.36 11.51 -1.23
C GLY A 263 -24.78 10.26 -1.88
N GLU A 264 -24.26 10.44 -3.07
CA GLU A 264 -23.55 9.42 -3.82
C GLU A 264 -22.08 9.38 -3.39
N ILE A 265 -21.55 8.19 -3.14
CA ILE A 265 -20.16 7.92 -2.82
C ILE A 265 -19.56 7.14 -3.97
N ALA A 266 -18.57 7.72 -4.66
CA ALA A 266 -17.87 7.06 -5.75
C ALA A 266 -16.92 5.98 -5.20
N THR A 267 -16.95 4.78 -5.77
CA THR A 267 -16.03 3.70 -5.39
C THR A 267 -14.75 3.81 -6.21
N LYS A 268 -13.62 3.89 -5.53
CA LYS A 268 -12.28 3.96 -6.12
C LYS A 268 -11.46 2.76 -5.67
N ASN A 269 -10.82 2.13 -6.62
CA ASN A 269 -9.93 1.00 -6.35
C ASN A 269 -8.50 1.50 -6.19
N ASP A 270 -7.84 1.11 -5.11
CA ASP A 270 -6.44 1.44 -4.89
C ASP A 270 -5.65 0.20 -4.49
N VAL A 271 -4.58 -0.07 -5.25
CA VAL A 271 -3.74 -1.26 -5.05
C VAL A 271 -2.68 -1.06 -3.99
N PHE A 272 -2.49 0.16 -3.51
CA PHE A 272 -1.47 0.50 -2.51
C PHE A 272 -2.01 0.48 -1.08
N ILE A 273 -3.31 0.35 -0.91
CA ILE A 273 -3.88 0.02 0.39
C ILE A 273 -3.41 -1.39 0.77
N ARG A 274 -2.96 -1.56 1.99
CA ARG A 274 -2.44 -2.85 2.47
C ARG A 274 -3.47 -3.97 2.24
N ASP A 275 -3.07 -4.95 1.46
CA ASP A 275 -3.84 -6.15 1.19
C ASP A 275 -2.88 -7.33 1.15
N GLU A 276 -2.89 -8.12 2.20
CA GLU A 276 -1.97 -9.26 2.40
C GLU A 276 -2.32 -10.42 1.46
N LYS A 277 -1.99 -10.27 0.19
CA LYS A 277 -2.35 -11.24 -0.85
C LYS A 277 -1.40 -12.41 -0.97
N LEU A 278 -0.16 -12.25 -0.56
CA LEU A 278 0.92 -13.11 -1.01
C LEU A 278 1.68 -13.75 0.13
N LYS A 279 2.45 -14.65 -0.25
CA LYS A 279 3.50 -15.51 0.29
C LYS A 279 3.90 -15.18 1.73
N THR A 280 4.95 -14.41 1.89
CA THR A 280 5.42 -13.98 3.20
C THR A 280 5.39 -12.46 3.30
N PRO A 281 5.01 -11.87 4.44
CA PRO A 281 4.99 -10.43 4.64
C PRO A 281 6.35 -9.78 4.39
N PHE A 282 7.43 -10.46 4.74
CA PHE A 282 8.80 -9.96 4.60
C PHE A 282 9.24 -9.83 3.14
N GLU A 283 8.81 -10.73 2.26
CA GLU A 283 9.11 -10.66 0.83
C GLU A 283 8.44 -9.47 0.16
N ILE A 284 7.21 -9.16 0.56
CA ILE A 284 6.48 -7.99 0.06
C ILE A 284 7.22 -6.71 0.45
N ARG A 285 7.65 -6.60 1.69
CA ARG A 285 8.41 -5.45 2.19
C ARG A 285 9.75 -5.32 1.49
N SER A 286 10.44 -6.43 1.28
CA SER A 286 11.70 -6.46 0.54
C SER A 286 11.55 -5.97 -0.89
N ALA A 287 10.51 -6.36 -1.58
CA ALA A 287 10.24 -5.93 -2.94
C ALA A 287 10.00 -4.42 -3.06
N LEU A 288 9.34 -3.82 -2.08
CA LEU A 288 9.09 -2.37 -2.04
C LEU A 288 10.35 -1.57 -1.68
N HIS A 289 11.21 -2.09 -0.81
CA HIS A 289 12.31 -1.34 -0.21
C HIS A 289 13.70 -1.74 -0.69
N GLN A 290 13.83 -2.72 -1.54
CA GLN A 290 15.05 -3.21 -2.24
C GLN A 290 16.32 -3.46 -1.40
N ALA A 291 16.38 -3.05 -0.17
CA ALA A 291 17.64 -2.97 0.57
C ALA A 291 17.91 -4.13 1.50
N VAL A 292 17.34 -5.31 1.26
CA VAL A 292 16.88 -5.80 2.46
C VAL A 292 17.61 -6.97 3.04
N ALA A 293 17.85 -7.96 2.38
CA ALA A 293 18.06 -9.24 3.04
C ALA A 293 19.35 -9.36 3.90
N ALA A 294 20.49 -8.92 3.40
CA ALA A 294 21.75 -9.11 4.11
C ALA A 294 22.16 -7.90 4.96
N ALA A 295 21.79 -6.69 4.53
CA ALA A 295 22.17 -5.45 5.20
C ALA A 295 21.35 -5.14 6.46
N ASN A 296 20.18 -5.76 6.61
CA ASN A 296 19.21 -5.42 7.64
C ASN A 296 19.27 -6.30 8.90
N VAL A 297 20.31 -7.12 9.02
CA VAL A 297 20.54 -7.89 10.26
C VAL A 297 20.88 -6.96 11.44
N GLY A 298 21.49 -5.82 11.15
CA GLY A 298 21.98 -4.89 12.19
C GLY A 298 20.89 -4.28 13.06
N PHE A 299 19.67 -4.13 12.57
CA PHE A 299 18.55 -3.56 13.34
C PHE A 299 17.42 -4.58 13.62
N LYS A 300 17.74 -5.86 13.50
CA LYS A 300 16.87 -6.96 13.94
C LYS A 300 16.71 -6.91 15.47
N PRO A 301 15.46 -7.02 16.01
CA PRO A 301 15.23 -7.12 17.44
C PRO A 301 16.09 -8.22 18.08
N ALA A 302 16.59 -7.98 19.28
CA ALA A 302 17.43 -8.97 19.96
C ALA A 302 16.62 -10.20 20.40
N SER A 303 15.44 -9.96 20.94
CA SER A 303 14.51 -11.04 21.36
C SER A 303 13.09 -10.49 21.51
N ILE A 304 12.14 -11.42 21.51
CA ILE A 304 10.74 -11.13 21.84
C ILE A 304 10.27 -12.09 22.94
N THR A 305 9.51 -11.55 23.87
CA THR A 305 8.90 -12.33 24.96
C THR A 305 7.41 -12.07 24.97
N ILE A 306 6.62 -13.14 24.93
CA ILE A 306 5.16 -13.07 24.97
C ILE A 306 4.68 -13.53 26.34
N THR A 307 3.91 -12.68 27.00
CA THR A 307 3.28 -12.99 28.30
C THR A 307 1.77 -12.97 28.13
N PRO A 308 1.09 -14.14 28.07
CA PRO A 308 -0.35 -14.19 28.01
C PRO A 308 -0.98 -13.73 29.35
N ASN A 309 -2.05 -12.96 29.27
CA ASN A 309 -2.90 -12.57 30.38
C ASN A 309 -4.26 -13.26 30.24
N ALA A 310 -4.77 -13.84 31.31
CA ALA A 310 -6.00 -14.62 31.26
C ALA A 310 -7.27 -13.75 31.14
N VAL A 311 -7.23 -12.53 31.65
CA VAL A 311 -8.38 -11.61 31.64
C VAL A 311 -7.91 -10.19 31.32
N ASP A 312 -8.55 -9.58 30.34
CA ASP A 312 -8.34 -8.17 29.99
C ASP A 312 -9.66 -7.54 29.58
N VAL A 313 -10.05 -6.44 30.23
CA VAL A 313 -11.31 -5.73 29.97
C VAL A 313 -11.39 -5.19 28.52
N LYS A 314 -10.25 -4.92 27.91
CA LYS A 314 -10.16 -4.42 26.53
C LYS A 314 -10.06 -5.52 25.48
N SER A 315 -10.05 -6.78 25.92
CA SER A 315 -9.91 -7.92 25.01
C SER A 315 -11.12 -8.04 24.08
N LYS A 316 -10.80 -8.27 22.82
CA LYS A 316 -11.74 -8.62 21.75
C LYS A 316 -11.59 -10.08 21.31
N PHE A 317 -10.78 -10.89 22.01
CA PHE A 317 -10.70 -12.33 21.75
C PHE A 317 -12.00 -13.02 22.13
N GLN A 318 -12.73 -13.49 21.12
CA GLN A 318 -13.98 -14.20 21.30
C GLN A 318 -13.76 -15.65 21.72
N ALA A 319 -14.85 -16.36 22.10
CA ALA A 319 -14.80 -17.74 22.56
C ALA A 319 -14.18 -18.71 21.56
N ASN A 320 -14.40 -18.49 20.26
CA ASN A 320 -13.84 -19.29 19.17
C ASN A 320 -12.43 -18.86 18.72
N GLN A 321 -11.85 -17.84 19.35
CA GLN A 321 -10.55 -17.29 19.01
C GLN A 321 -9.50 -17.55 20.08
N GLY A 322 -9.84 -18.25 21.16
CA GLY A 322 -8.90 -18.69 22.17
C GLY A 322 -8.08 -19.89 21.66
N GLY A 323 -6.77 -19.88 21.87
CA GLY A 323 -5.86 -20.97 21.48
C GLY A 323 -4.41 -20.52 21.37
N ASN A 324 -3.65 -21.23 20.58
CA ASN A 324 -2.21 -21.04 20.46
C ASN A 324 -1.86 -20.15 19.27
N PHE A 325 -1.01 -19.14 19.52
CA PHE A 325 -0.53 -18.22 18.52
C PHE A 325 0.99 -18.16 18.50
N TYR A 326 1.54 -17.86 17.33
CA TYR A 326 2.93 -17.48 17.15
C TYR A 326 3.00 -16.01 16.72
N TYR A 327 4.01 -15.32 17.21
CA TYR A 327 4.28 -13.94 16.85
C TYR A 327 5.65 -13.85 16.19
N ALA A 328 5.80 -12.89 15.30
CA ALA A 328 7.10 -12.46 14.82
C ALA A 328 7.20 -10.95 14.89
N VAL A 329 8.39 -10.47 15.09
CA VAL A 329 8.67 -9.02 15.11
C VAL A 329 9.89 -8.74 14.25
N THR A 330 9.78 -7.69 13.45
CA THR A 330 10.87 -7.13 12.67
C THR A 330 11.15 -5.71 13.13
N GLY A 331 12.39 -5.26 13.03
CA GLY A 331 12.74 -3.85 13.17
C GLY A 331 12.50 -3.12 11.87
N ILE A 332 12.09 -1.86 11.93
CA ILE A 332 11.91 -1.00 10.77
C ILE A 332 12.69 0.30 10.93
N ASN A 333 13.29 0.78 9.85
CA ASN A 333 13.89 2.09 9.73
C ASN A 333 13.82 2.57 8.27
N GLN A 334 14.45 3.69 7.95
CA GLN A 334 14.50 4.25 6.59
C GLN A 334 15.10 3.33 5.52
N ASN A 335 15.87 2.31 5.92
CA ASN A 335 16.48 1.34 5.01
C ASN A 335 15.59 0.13 4.75
N GLY A 336 14.39 0.12 5.32
CA GLY A 336 13.42 -0.96 5.16
C GLY A 336 13.23 -1.77 6.43
N GLU A 337 12.91 -3.03 6.28
CA GLU A 337 12.52 -3.95 7.34
C GLU A 337 13.58 -5.03 7.56
N SER A 338 13.87 -5.35 8.82
CA SER A 338 14.86 -6.35 9.19
C SER A 338 14.34 -7.78 9.06
N GLN A 339 15.22 -8.73 9.24
CA GLN A 339 14.81 -10.12 9.45
C GLN A 339 13.94 -10.26 10.71
N ALA A 340 13.01 -11.22 10.68
CA ALA A 340 12.11 -11.48 11.78
C ALA A 340 12.76 -12.23 12.94
N VAL A 341 12.28 -11.95 14.14
CA VAL A 341 12.43 -12.81 15.32
C VAL A 341 11.08 -13.46 15.60
N VAL A 342 11.03 -14.78 15.60
CA VAL A 342 9.80 -15.55 15.86
C VAL A 342 9.74 -15.94 17.32
N SER A 343 8.54 -15.79 17.94
CA SER A 343 8.33 -16.15 19.35
C SER A 343 8.19 -17.65 19.57
N ALA A 344 8.29 -18.06 20.82
CA ALA A 344 7.69 -19.31 21.27
C ALA A 344 6.15 -19.24 21.15
N GLN A 345 5.51 -20.40 21.19
CA GLN A 345 4.05 -20.51 21.19
C GLN A 345 3.45 -19.84 22.42
N ALA A 346 2.42 -19.03 22.22
CA ALA A 346 1.68 -18.36 23.29
C ALA A 346 0.21 -18.83 23.29
N ALA A 347 -0.26 -19.33 24.42
CA ALA A 347 -1.66 -19.71 24.59
C ALA A 347 -2.45 -18.53 25.13
N ILE A 348 -3.39 -18.04 24.32
CA ILE A 348 -4.28 -16.91 24.68
C ILE A 348 -5.68 -17.46 24.83
N VAL A 349 -6.32 -17.16 25.95
CA VAL A 349 -7.70 -17.57 26.21
C VAL A 349 -8.69 -16.49 25.74
N ALA A 350 -9.93 -16.90 25.52
CA ALA A 350 -11.01 -15.95 25.26
C ALA A 350 -11.11 -14.90 26.36
N GLY A 351 -11.25 -13.64 26.00
CA GLY A 351 -11.25 -12.52 26.97
C GLY A 351 -9.87 -12.20 27.56
N GLY A 352 -8.81 -12.90 27.12
CA GLY A 352 -7.42 -12.63 27.51
C GLY A 352 -6.70 -11.67 26.59
N SER A 353 -5.44 -11.42 26.86
CA SER A 353 -4.55 -10.60 26.02
C SER A 353 -3.15 -11.18 26.00
N ALA A 354 -2.28 -10.68 25.13
CA ALA A 354 -0.87 -11.03 25.10
C ALA A 354 -0.02 -9.76 25.19
N SER A 355 0.82 -9.67 26.20
CA SER A 355 1.83 -8.63 26.30
C SER A 355 3.08 -9.05 25.54
N ILE A 356 3.47 -8.29 24.53
CA ILE A 356 4.62 -8.53 23.67
C ILE A 356 5.73 -7.57 24.07
N ALA A 357 6.79 -8.08 24.69
CA ALA A 357 7.97 -7.30 25.04
C ALA A 357 9.05 -7.54 23.98
N ILE A 358 9.52 -6.47 23.36
CA ILE A 358 10.47 -6.49 22.25
C ILE A 358 11.76 -5.85 22.76
N ALA A 359 12.85 -6.59 22.81
CA ALA A 359 14.15 -6.06 23.13
C ALA A 359 14.77 -5.38 21.89
N ALA A 360 15.29 -4.17 22.08
CA ALA A 360 15.92 -3.42 21.02
C ALA A 360 17.08 -4.17 20.38
N SER A 361 17.39 -3.85 19.13
CA SER A 361 18.53 -4.43 18.43
C SER A 361 19.86 -3.99 19.08
N PRO A 362 20.91 -4.79 18.95
CA PRO A 362 22.23 -4.39 19.48
C PRO A 362 22.76 -3.09 18.86
N SER A 363 22.41 -2.79 17.60
CA SER A 363 22.81 -1.55 16.93
C SER A 363 21.95 -0.34 17.32
N GLY A 364 20.73 -0.57 17.80
CA GLY A 364 19.81 0.47 18.21
C GLY A 364 19.31 1.40 17.11
N THR A 365 19.50 1.03 15.84
CA THR A 365 19.19 1.89 14.67
C THR A 365 17.78 1.75 14.14
N GLU A 366 16.98 0.84 14.68
CA GLU A 366 15.56 0.75 14.40
C GLU A 366 14.78 1.93 14.98
N THR A 367 13.81 2.43 14.24
CA THR A 367 12.91 3.52 14.66
C THR A 367 11.57 3.00 15.15
N GLY A 368 11.20 1.79 14.75
CA GLY A 368 9.98 1.11 15.14
C GLY A 368 10.03 -0.38 14.87
N TYR A 369 8.91 -1.03 15.12
CA TYR A 369 8.74 -2.47 14.93
C TYR A 369 7.46 -2.76 14.17
N VAL A 370 7.50 -3.83 13.37
CA VAL A 370 6.33 -4.43 12.75
C VAL A 370 6.05 -5.76 13.45
N ILE A 371 4.84 -5.91 13.96
CA ILE A 371 4.40 -7.11 14.67
C ILE A 371 3.53 -7.94 13.73
N TYR A 372 3.87 -9.21 13.64
CA TYR A 372 3.14 -10.22 12.88
C TYR A 372 2.55 -11.25 13.85
N ARG A 373 1.36 -11.73 13.56
CA ARG A 373 0.72 -12.81 14.30
C ARG A 373 0.27 -13.91 13.35
N GLY A 374 0.43 -15.17 13.79
CA GLY A 374 -0.06 -16.34 13.08
C GLY A 374 -1.56 -16.54 13.26
N ARG A 375 -2.10 -17.45 12.47
CA ARG A 375 -3.49 -17.91 12.66
C ARG A 375 -3.63 -18.71 13.95
N LEU A 376 -4.86 -18.86 14.40
CA LEU A 376 -5.21 -19.71 15.53
C LEU A 376 -4.71 -21.16 15.32
N ASN A 377 -3.95 -21.68 16.28
CA ASN A 377 -3.32 -23.01 16.21
C ASN A 377 -2.46 -23.23 14.95
N GLY A 378 -1.91 -22.15 14.39
CA GLY A 378 -1.03 -22.18 13.23
C GLY A 378 0.37 -22.67 13.54
N THR A 379 1.29 -22.48 12.60
CA THR A 379 2.68 -22.87 12.72
C THR A 379 3.59 -21.66 12.95
N ASN A 380 4.85 -21.89 13.32
CA ASN A 380 5.87 -20.87 13.45
C ASN A 380 6.52 -20.50 12.10
N GLN A 381 5.99 -21.02 10.99
CA GLN A 381 6.49 -20.71 9.67
C GLN A 381 6.12 -19.27 9.29
N LEU A 382 7.06 -18.56 8.67
CA LEU A 382 6.84 -17.17 8.23
C LEU A 382 5.65 -17.04 7.26
N SER A 383 5.35 -18.08 6.49
CA SER A 383 4.20 -18.12 5.59
C SER A 383 2.85 -18.07 6.30
N ASP A 384 2.78 -18.50 7.56
CA ASP A 384 1.57 -18.46 8.37
C ASP A 384 1.37 -17.14 9.12
N LEU A 385 2.38 -16.30 9.15
CA LEU A 385 2.37 -15.02 9.87
C LEU A 385 1.91 -13.87 8.98
N ARG A 386 1.07 -13.00 9.53
CA ARG A 386 0.55 -11.81 8.83
C ARG A 386 0.79 -10.57 9.66
N GLU A 387 1.01 -9.46 8.97
CA GLU A 387 1.19 -8.17 9.62
C GLU A 387 -0.06 -7.78 10.40
N MET A 388 0.15 -7.38 11.64
CA MET A 388 -0.89 -6.92 12.54
C MET A 388 -0.80 -5.42 12.74
N VAL A 389 0.33 -4.92 13.25
CA VAL A 389 0.49 -3.52 13.62
C VAL A 389 1.95 -3.07 13.50
N ARG A 390 2.13 -1.78 13.25
CA ARG A 390 3.42 -1.09 13.34
C ARG A 390 3.42 -0.19 14.56
N ILE A 391 4.47 -0.26 15.35
CA ILE A 391 4.62 0.51 16.58
C ILE A 391 5.96 1.25 16.61
N PRO A 392 6.01 2.45 17.21
CA PRO A 392 7.28 3.16 17.41
C PRO A 392 8.13 2.48 18.48
N LYS A 393 9.45 2.65 18.37
CA LYS A 393 10.39 2.24 19.41
C LYS A 393 10.28 3.20 20.60
N THR A 394 10.09 2.66 21.80
CA THR A 394 9.96 3.49 23.03
C THR A 394 11.17 3.41 23.95
N GLY A 395 12.19 2.62 23.64
CA GLY A 395 13.40 2.51 24.49
C GLY A 395 14.14 1.20 24.26
N ALA A 396 14.85 0.73 25.28
CA ALA A 396 15.55 -0.55 25.25
C ALA A 396 14.61 -1.74 25.16
N THR A 397 13.42 -1.61 25.73
CA THR A 397 12.32 -2.58 25.61
C THR A 397 11.05 -1.85 25.23
N THR A 398 10.43 -2.26 24.13
CA THR A 398 9.15 -1.74 23.66
C THR A 398 8.08 -2.78 23.94
N THR A 399 6.99 -2.39 24.60
CA THR A 399 5.90 -3.30 24.94
C THR A 399 4.64 -2.96 24.15
N TYR A 400 4.02 -3.97 23.57
CA TYR A 400 2.73 -3.89 22.90
C TYR A 400 1.75 -4.88 23.51
N LEU A 401 0.51 -4.46 23.73
CA LEU A 401 -0.55 -5.30 24.26
C LEU A 401 -1.50 -5.71 23.14
N ASP A 402 -1.46 -6.97 22.77
CA ASP A 402 -2.40 -7.54 21.80
C ASP A 402 -3.70 -7.94 22.52
N THR A 403 -4.74 -7.20 22.25
CA THR A 403 -6.12 -7.43 22.70
C THR A 403 -7.03 -7.90 21.57
N ASN A 404 -6.48 -8.30 20.42
CA ASN A 404 -7.21 -8.57 19.19
C ASN A 404 -7.95 -7.35 18.62
N SER A 405 -7.49 -6.14 18.94
CA SER A 405 -8.01 -4.90 18.35
C SER A 405 -7.55 -4.68 16.92
N GLU A 406 -6.43 -5.27 16.55
CA GLU A 406 -5.89 -5.34 15.20
C GLU A 406 -5.83 -6.79 14.74
N ILE A 407 -6.49 -7.10 13.62
CA ILE A 407 -6.57 -8.47 13.11
C ILE A 407 -5.47 -8.69 12.07
N PRO A 408 -4.63 -9.72 12.22
CA PRO A 408 -3.56 -9.99 11.27
C PRO A 408 -4.09 -10.29 9.88
N GLY A 409 -3.43 -9.72 8.86
CA GLY A 409 -3.82 -9.91 7.46
C GLY A 409 -5.15 -9.24 7.08
N SER A 410 -5.70 -8.40 7.95
CA SER A 410 -6.83 -7.56 7.63
C SER A 410 -6.40 -6.36 6.80
N THR A 411 -7.36 -5.80 6.10
CA THR A 411 -7.19 -4.56 5.33
C THR A 411 -8.10 -3.47 5.88
N ALA A 412 -7.95 -2.26 5.32
CA ALA A 412 -8.78 -1.12 5.66
C ALA A 412 -9.37 -0.49 4.40
N SER A 413 -10.46 0.24 4.57
CA SER A 413 -11.06 1.08 3.55
C SER A 413 -11.25 2.49 4.09
N PHE A 414 -11.21 3.48 3.22
CA PHE A 414 -11.20 4.88 3.59
C PHE A 414 -12.35 5.62 2.94
N VAL A 415 -13.27 6.14 3.74
CA VAL A 415 -14.37 7.00 3.29
C VAL A 415 -13.95 8.45 3.47
N LEU A 416 -13.83 9.18 2.37
CA LEU A 416 -13.23 10.50 2.35
C LEU A 416 -14.18 11.56 1.80
N ASN A 417 -14.00 12.78 2.27
CA ASN A 417 -14.54 13.99 1.67
C ASN A 417 -13.45 14.64 0.82
N LEU A 418 -13.52 14.45 -0.49
CA LEU A 418 -12.62 15.07 -1.48
C LEU A 418 -13.24 16.27 -2.17
N SER A 419 -14.32 16.83 -1.62
CA SER A 419 -14.98 18.02 -2.18
C SER A 419 -14.00 19.19 -2.25
N GLU A 420 -13.81 19.76 -3.44
CA GLU A 420 -12.95 20.93 -3.64
C GLU A 420 -13.42 22.14 -2.82
N SER A 421 -14.72 22.29 -2.63
CA SER A 421 -15.30 23.39 -1.86
C SER A 421 -14.94 23.33 -0.38
N ASP A 422 -14.74 22.13 0.14
CA ASP A 422 -14.49 21.93 1.57
C ASP A 422 -13.01 21.98 1.94
N HIS A 423 -12.11 21.76 0.99
CA HIS A 423 -10.67 21.68 1.21
C HIS A 423 -10.26 20.82 2.41
N ALA A 424 -11.04 19.76 2.67
CA ALA A 424 -10.90 18.95 3.87
C ALA A 424 -9.57 18.20 3.91
N ILE A 425 -9.07 17.81 2.74
CA ILE A 425 -7.82 17.08 2.57
C ILE A 425 -7.06 17.60 1.36
N ALA A 426 -5.73 17.74 1.48
CA ALA A 426 -4.88 18.24 0.40
C ALA A 426 -3.44 17.74 0.54
N TRP A 427 -2.77 17.55 -0.59
CA TRP A 427 -1.33 17.38 -0.64
C TRP A 427 -0.66 18.75 -0.65
N ARG A 428 -0.02 19.14 0.45
CA ARG A 428 0.74 20.41 0.53
C ARG A 428 2.08 20.23 -0.14
N GLN A 429 2.23 20.81 -1.33
CA GLN A 429 3.40 20.65 -2.18
C GLN A 429 4.33 21.85 -2.02
N TYR A 430 5.54 21.59 -1.46
CA TYR A 430 6.58 22.61 -1.36
C TYR A 430 7.36 22.73 -2.68
N LEU A 431 7.82 21.58 -3.19
CA LEU A 431 8.45 21.47 -4.50
C LEU A 431 7.74 20.38 -5.33
N PRO A 432 7.41 20.69 -6.59
CA PRO A 432 6.92 19.65 -7.51
C PRO A 432 8.00 18.63 -7.80
N MET A 433 7.61 17.51 -8.39
CA MET A 433 8.57 16.52 -8.83
C MET A 433 9.56 17.13 -9.83
N MET A 434 10.84 17.06 -9.51
CA MET A 434 11.92 17.59 -10.34
C MET A 434 13.07 16.60 -10.46
N LYS A 435 13.76 16.70 -11.60
CA LYS A 435 14.98 15.94 -11.89
C LYS A 435 16.16 16.90 -11.84
N ILE A 436 17.14 16.60 -11.01
CA ILE A 436 18.37 17.38 -10.84
C ILE A 436 19.52 16.55 -11.37
N PRO A 437 20.18 16.97 -12.45
CA PRO A 437 21.40 16.30 -12.92
C PRO A 437 22.52 16.49 -11.92
N MET A 438 23.34 15.46 -11.73
CA MET A 438 24.49 15.49 -10.86
C MET A 438 25.78 15.27 -11.65
N ALA A 439 26.89 15.75 -11.11
CA ALA A 439 28.20 15.51 -11.72
C ALA A 439 28.64 14.06 -11.52
N ALA A 440 29.25 13.48 -12.53
CA ALA A 440 29.93 12.19 -12.40
C ALA A 440 31.21 12.34 -11.58
N VAL A 441 31.37 11.52 -10.54
CA VAL A 441 32.56 11.49 -9.70
C VAL A 441 33.22 10.12 -9.86
N ASN A 442 34.48 10.13 -10.34
CA ASN A 442 35.35 8.94 -10.46
C ASN A 442 34.84 7.76 -11.28
N SER A 443 33.78 7.92 -12.08
CA SER A 443 33.29 6.86 -12.97
C SER A 443 32.54 7.43 -14.17
N PRO A 444 32.53 6.74 -15.35
CA PRO A 444 31.83 7.17 -16.55
C PRO A 444 30.33 6.88 -16.45
N ILE A 445 29.65 7.59 -15.54
CA ILE A 445 28.22 7.47 -15.29
C ILE A 445 27.52 8.82 -15.45
N GLN A 446 26.25 8.80 -15.77
CA GLN A 446 25.37 9.97 -15.70
C GLN A 446 24.41 9.79 -14.53
N PRO A 447 24.69 10.42 -13.38
CA PRO A 447 23.83 10.38 -12.23
C PRO A 447 22.81 11.51 -12.24
N TRP A 448 21.65 11.27 -11.62
CA TRP A 448 20.67 12.32 -11.31
C TRP A 448 19.88 11.99 -10.04
N LEU A 449 19.37 13.03 -9.43
CA LEU A 449 18.46 12.97 -8.30
C LEU A 449 17.06 13.34 -8.78
N GLN A 450 16.06 12.56 -8.39
CA GLN A 450 14.66 12.95 -8.51
C GLN A 450 14.12 13.22 -7.12
N MET A 451 13.37 14.30 -6.95
CA MET A 451 12.84 14.69 -5.66
C MET A 451 11.44 15.30 -5.79
N ILE A 452 10.66 15.10 -4.74
CA ILE A 452 9.39 15.76 -4.49
C ILE A 452 9.33 16.11 -3.00
N CYS A 453 8.81 17.29 -2.67
CA CYS A 453 8.72 17.72 -1.28
C CYS A 453 7.29 18.12 -0.97
N GLY A 454 6.73 17.53 0.08
CA GLY A 454 5.37 17.80 0.49
C GLY A 454 4.95 16.95 1.68
N PHE A 455 3.69 17.08 2.09
CA PHE A 455 3.05 16.26 3.12
C PHE A 455 1.54 16.29 2.95
N LEU A 456 0.86 15.34 3.57
CA LEU A 456 -0.60 15.26 3.59
C LEU A 456 -1.15 16.15 4.71
N ARG A 457 -1.99 17.11 4.35
CA ARG A 457 -2.74 17.94 5.30
C ARG A 457 -4.21 17.60 5.27
N ILE A 458 -4.76 17.26 6.42
CA ILE A 458 -6.19 17.08 6.64
C ILE A 458 -6.64 18.17 7.60
N THR A 459 -7.46 19.10 7.11
CA THR A 459 -7.94 20.23 7.89
C THR A 459 -9.26 19.95 8.61
N LYS A 460 -10.04 19.03 8.07
CA LYS A 460 -11.33 18.63 8.63
C LYS A 460 -11.32 17.13 8.90
N ARG A 461 -10.53 16.71 9.90
CA ARG A 461 -10.32 15.29 10.22
C ARG A 461 -11.63 14.55 10.53
N ASN A 462 -12.61 15.24 11.11
CA ASN A 462 -13.93 14.69 11.42
C ASN A 462 -14.78 14.32 10.19
N GLN A 463 -14.36 14.71 8.99
CA GLN A 463 -15.08 14.43 7.75
C GLN A 463 -14.53 13.22 7.00
N HIS A 464 -13.72 12.41 7.66
CA HIS A 464 -13.12 11.21 7.10
C HIS A 464 -13.30 10.04 8.06
N ILE A 465 -13.49 8.84 7.52
CA ILE A 465 -13.68 7.61 8.30
C ILE A 465 -12.77 6.52 7.77
N VAL A 466 -12.21 5.73 8.69
CA VAL A 466 -11.49 4.50 8.41
C VAL A 466 -12.35 3.31 8.82
N ILE A 467 -12.57 2.40 7.90
CA ILE A 467 -13.16 1.09 8.15
C ILE A 467 -12.02 0.09 8.22
N LYS A 468 -11.75 -0.44 9.41
CA LYS A 468 -10.60 -1.32 9.66
C LYS A 468 -10.99 -2.77 9.93
N ASN A 469 -10.00 -3.64 9.98
CA ASN A 469 -10.17 -5.07 10.25
C ASN A 469 -11.08 -5.80 9.26
N ILE A 470 -11.02 -5.42 7.98
CA ILE A 470 -11.77 -6.08 6.93
C ILE A 470 -10.98 -7.31 6.47
N VAL A 471 -11.59 -8.49 6.48
CA VAL A 471 -10.99 -9.70 5.93
C VAL A 471 -11.80 -10.16 4.72
N PRO A 472 -11.24 -10.07 3.50
CA PRO A 472 -11.95 -10.43 2.29
C PRO A 472 -12.35 -11.91 2.26
N ASN A 473 -13.59 -12.18 1.88
CA ASN A 473 -14.16 -13.53 1.87
C ASN A 473 -14.12 -14.18 0.49
N LYS A 474 -14.44 -13.40 -0.55
CA LYS A 474 -14.58 -13.88 -1.92
C LYS A 474 -13.39 -13.55 -2.80
N ALA A 475 -12.39 -12.84 -2.29
CA ALA A 475 -11.17 -12.62 -3.03
C ALA A 475 -10.49 -13.96 -3.36
N VAL A 476 -9.86 -14.03 -4.52
CA VAL A 476 -9.11 -15.21 -4.97
C VAL A 476 -8.09 -15.67 -3.94
N TRP A 477 -7.51 -14.72 -3.23
CA TRP A 477 -6.63 -14.98 -2.12
C TRP A 477 -7.29 -14.57 -0.81
N ARG A 478 -7.10 -15.42 0.18
CA ARG A 478 -7.60 -15.21 1.53
C ARG A 478 -6.47 -15.40 2.52
N ALA A 479 -6.30 -14.46 3.44
CA ALA A 479 -5.19 -14.48 4.38
C ALA A 479 -5.10 -15.79 5.15
N PHE A 480 -6.14 -16.13 5.87
CA PHE A 480 -6.40 -17.43 6.47
C PHE A 480 -7.76 -17.38 7.19
N PRO A 481 -8.37 -18.52 7.46
CA PRO A 481 -9.62 -18.52 8.17
C PRO A 481 -9.43 -17.89 9.56
N LEU A 482 -10.24 -16.91 9.84
CA LEU A 482 -10.49 -16.45 11.19
C LEU A 482 -11.43 -17.46 11.80
N ALA A 483 -10.91 -18.58 12.20
CA ALA A 483 -11.75 -19.69 12.67
C ALA A 483 -12.69 -19.32 13.78
#